data_f8e251f333defabc3d950baf067a0f9e
#
_entry.id   f8e251f333defabc3d950baf067a0f9e
#
_cell.length_a   1.000
_cell.length_b   1.000
_cell.length_c   1.000
_cell.angle_alpha   90.00
_cell.angle_beta   90.00
_cell.angle_gamma   90.00
#
_symmetry.space_group_name_H-M   'P 1'
#
loop_
_entity.id
_entity.type
_entity.pdbx_description
1 polymer ?
#
loop_
_entity_poly.entity_id
_entity_poly.type
_entity_poly.pdbx_seq_one_letter_code
_entity_poly.pdbx_strand_id
1 'polypeptide(L)'
;MRTLTFILIGAFLLAAPIVQAQDNSTDILIQVLLRKGILSESEASEIRQEVTAVAEAQKAEIVDAAVAQVERVYVSSPSVPMPSKLSNLTLTGNARFRYHYENAESRSGENNDRSRWRYRIRLGSIYQFKESAYSLGVQLETATSNDSNNANFGGFFDKSGGGMSVGRIYLNYKGEDWNITFGKQASPFYMPKMLWDGDLNIEGLSESISRGAWTFTAGQYIIDEENESKERIGGQSVTDDALLMAQAKWTNGEGLVFAPVLMATTGGNSNFSESGTFSGANSVQYFHDFAVAGLPFEYGFKTGNGQKHKLFGAWGMNLKGDELVNDPDSPFFGGSTGQSSKNQFANLGYQMGSAKKAGEHQWSAEYRFMEAGAYTPNLSDSDWAKGQLNQGGYVINYKQVFTDFFNLSVTYLVGDSIDDDYMASPGNKGNTQVLLIDGVVSF
;
A
#
# COMPACT_ATOMS: atom_id res chain seq x y z
N MET A 1 -17.16 -25.40 -4.85
CA MET A 1 -15.80 -24.89 -4.75
C MET A 1 -15.57 -23.77 -3.73
N ARG A 2 -16.58 -23.31 -3.01
CA ARG A 2 -16.46 -22.18 -2.04
C ARG A 2 -16.16 -22.59 -0.59
N THR A 3 -16.21 -23.86 -0.26
CA THR A 3 -16.11 -24.34 1.12
C THR A 3 -14.71 -24.82 1.52
N LEU A 4 -13.82 -25.16 0.57
CA LEU A 4 -12.51 -25.73 0.90
C LEU A 4 -11.43 -24.69 1.24
N THR A 5 -11.47 -23.51 0.64
CA THR A 5 -10.44 -22.47 0.88
C THR A 5 -10.59 -21.83 2.27
N PHE A 6 -11.80 -21.73 2.79
CA PHE A 6 -12.03 -21.22 4.15
C PHE A 6 -11.64 -22.23 5.25
N ILE A 7 -11.71 -23.52 4.95
CA ILE A 7 -11.32 -24.57 5.91
C ILE A 7 -9.79 -24.61 6.09
N LEU A 8 -9.00 -24.34 5.06
CA LEU A 8 -7.53 -24.33 5.18
C LEU A 8 -7.00 -23.10 5.96
N ILE A 9 -7.57 -21.93 5.76
CA ILE A 9 -7.19 -20.72 6.52
C ILE A 9 -7.69 -20.82 7.97
N GLY A 10 -8.88 -21.36 8.19
CA GLY A 10 -9.44 -21.61 9.52
C GLY A 10 -8.67 -22.69 10.30
N ALA A 11 -8.20 -23.73 9.64
CA ALA A 11 -7.43 -24.80 10.27
C ALA A 11 -6.02 -24.35 10.70
N PHE A 12 -5.37 -23.45 9.94
CA PHE A 12 -4.06 -22.91 10.29
C PHE A 12 -4.12 -21.87 11.45
N LEU A 13 -5.21 -21.13 11.57
CA LEU A 13 -5.41 -20.18 12.67
C LEU A 13 -5.93 -20.84 13.95
N LEU A 14 -6.58 -22.01 13.84
CA LEU A 14 -7.09 -22.76 14.99
C LEU A 14 -6.09 -23.82 15.50
N ALA A 15 -5.15 -24.28 14.68
CA ALA A 15 -4.18 -25.29 15.10
C ALA A 15 -3.05 -24.71 16.00
N ALA A 16 -2.64 -23.47 15.79
CA ALA A 16 -1.57 -22.87 16.60
C ALA A 16 -1.90 -22.73 18.11
N PRO A 17 -3.09 -22.30 18.54
CA PRO A 17 -3.42 -22.24 19.97
C PRO A 17 -3.70 -23.63 20.61
N ILE A 18 -4.15 -24.61 19.82
CA ILE A 18 -4.45 -25.95 20.34
C ILE A 18 -3.17 -26.73 20.67
N VAL A 19 -2.13 -26.62 19.84
CA VAL A 19 -0.83 -27.28 20.10
C VAL A 19 -0.15 -26.66 21.32
N GLN A 20 -0.14 -25.33 21.46
CA GLN A 20 0.44 -24.68 22.63
C GLN A 20 -0.33 -24.93 23.93
N ALA A 21 -1.65 -25.10 23.88
CA ALA A 21 -2.46 -25.43 25.05
C ALA A 21 -2.24 -26.88 25.52
N GLN A 22 -1.95 -27.79 24.61
CA GLN A 22 -1.72 -29.19 24.91
C GLN A 22 -0.34 -29.43 25.52
N ASP A 23 0.71 -28.74 25.05
CA ASP A 23 2.05 -28.77 25.61
C ASP A 23 2.06 -28.27 27.07
N ASN A 24 1.38 -27.15 27.35
CA ASN A 24 1.28 -26.60 28.68
C ASN A 24 0.56 -27.54 29.66
N SER A 25 -0.48 -28.24 29.25
CA SER A 25 -1.25 -29.13 30.12
C SER A 25 -0.47 -30.38 30.48
N THR A 26 0.29 -30.93 29.56
CA THR A 26 1.15 -32.13 29.76
C THR A 26 2.33 -31.80 30.67
N ASP A 27 2.98 -30.65 30.49
CA ASP A 27 4.07 -30.18 31.36
C ASP A 27 3.60 -29.92 32.79
N ILE A 28 2.43 -29.36 32.98
CA ILE A 28 1.81 -29.15 34.29
C ILE A 28 1.55 -30.48 34.99
N LEU A 29 1.02 -31.47 34.27
CA LEU A 29 0.76 -32.81 34.81
C LEU A 29 2.05 -33.49 35.22
N ILE A 30 3.10 -33.47 34.40
CA ILE A 30 4.43 -34.03 34.73
C ILE A 30 5.01 -33.35 35.99
N GLN A 31 4.91 -32.03 36.11
CA GLN A 31 5.37 -31.30 37.31
C GLN A 31 4.60 -31.69 38.56
N VAL A 32 3.29 -31.91 38.46
CA VAL A 32 2.48 -32.35 39.60
C VAL A 32 2.86 -33.76 40.04
N LEU A 33 3.13 -34.67 39.10
CA LEU A 33 3.54 -36.06 39.39
C LEU A 33 4.94 -36.12 40.02
N LEU A 34 5.89 -35.29 39.52
CA LEU A 34 7.20 -35.09 40.12
C LEU A 34 7.10 -34.60 41.56
N ARG A 35 6.28 -33.57 41.82
CA ARG A 35 6.09 -33.00 43.15
C ARG A 35 5.47 -33.97 44.15
N LYS A 36 4.65 -34.92 43.67
CA LYS A 36 4.05 -35.98 44.49
C LYS A 36 4.95 -37.20 44.69
N GLY A 37 6.15 -37.21 44.08
CA GLY A 37 7.08 -38.34 44.16
C GLY A 37 6.60 -39.60 43.44
N ILE A 38 5.69 -39.48 42.52
CA ILE A 38 5.14 -40.59 41.70
C ILE A 38 6.05 -40.87 40.51
N LEU A 39 6.77 -39.85 39.99
CA LEU A 39 7.77 -39.96 38.94
C LEU A 39 9.13 -39.48 39.45
N SER A 40 10.18 -40.12 38.96
CA SER A 40 11.56 -39.64 39.09
C SER A 40 11.90 -38.62 37.99
N GLU A 41 12.95 -37.80 38.15
CA GLU A 41 13.37 -36.82 37.15
C GLU A 41 13.77 -37.48 35.81
N SER A 42 14.34 -38.70 35.88
CA SER A 42 14.68 -39.48 34.67
C SER A 42 13.44 -39.91 33.87
N GLU A 43 12.43 -40.46 34.57
CA GLU A 43 11.16 -40.86 33.97
C GLU A 43 10.39 -39.66 33.41
N ALA A 44 10.41 -38.53 34.07
CA ALA A 44 9.81 -37.28 33.60
C ALA A 44 10.51 -36.76 32.33
N SER A 45 11.82 -36.88 32.23
CA SER A 45 12.59 -36.53 31.03
C SER A 45 12.26 -37.42 29.83
N GLU A 46 12.14 -38.72 30.08
CA GLU A 46 11.80 -39.72 29.09
C GLU A 46 10.38 -39.52 28.54
N ILE A 47 9.40 -39.27 29.41
CA ILE A 47 8.03 -38.93 29.03
C ILE A 47 7.97 -37.63 28.20
N ARG A 48 8.72 -36.58 28.56
CA ARG A 48 8.79 -35.36 27.76
C ARG A 48 9.34 -35.59 26.36
N GLN A 49 10.41 -36.38 26.22
CA GLN A 49 10.97 -36.72 24.92
C GLN A 49 9.97 -37.52 24.08
N GLU A 50 9.27 -38.47 24.66
CA GLU A 50 8.29 -39.30 23.98
C GLU A 50 7.06 -38.46 23.53
N VAL A 51 6.54 -37.56 24.38
CA VAL A 51 5.45 -36.65 24.04
C VAL A 51 5.86 -35.69 22.93
N THR A 52 7.06 -35.15 22.96
CA THR A 52 7.57 -34.29 21.90
C THR A 52 7.71 -35.03 20.58
N ALA A 53 8.27 -36.26 20.59
CA ALA A 53 8.41 -37.09 19.39
C ALA A 53 7.05 -37.49 18.78
N VAL A 54 6.05 -37.79 19.61
CA VAL A 54 4.67 -38.08 19.16
C VAL A 54 4.01 -36.84 18.59
N ALA A 55 4.18 -35.66 19.21
CA ALA A 55 3.63 -34.40 18.72
C ALA A 55 4.25 -33.99 17.37
N GLU A 56 5.56 -34.18 17.20
CA GLU A 56 6.24 -33.92 15.91
C GLU A 56 5.80 -34.91 14.81
N ALA A 57 5.65 -36.19 15.15
CA ALA A 57 5.16 -37.19 14.22
C ALA A 57 3.71 -36.91 13.77
N GLN A 58 2.84 -36.57 14.69
CA GLN A 58 1.45 -36.17 14.37
C GLN A 58 1.39 -34.88 13.51
N LYS A 59 2.26 -33.91 13.81
CA LYS A 59 2.36 -32.68 13.03
C LYS A 59 2.84 -32.97 11.60
N ALA A 60 3.82 -33.85 11.42
CA ALA A 60 4.28 -34.27 10.11
C ALA A 60 3.18 -35.00 9.33
N GLU A 61 2.45 -35.91 9.96
CA GLU A 61 1.33 -36.65 9.34
C GLU A 61 0.18 -35.73 8.90
N ILE A 62 -0.16 -34.70 9.73
CA ILE A 62 -1.18 -33.69 9.38
C ILE A 62 -0.71 -32.84 8.20
N VAL A 63 0.55 -32.43 8.19
CA VAL A 63 1.13 -31.66 7.08
C VAL A 63 1.16 -32.48 5.79
N ASP A 64 1.62 -33.72 5.84
CA ASP A 64 1.66 -34.60 4.68
C ASP A 64 0.27 -34.94 4.14
N ALA A 65 -0.73 -35.15 5.02
CA ALA A 65 -2.11 -35.35 4.62
C ALA A 65 -2.71 -34.09 3.97
N ALA A 66 -2.41 -32.90 4.52
CA ALA A 66 -2.85 -31.63 3.96
C ALA A 66 -2.19 -31.34 2.59
N VAL A 67 -0.89 -31.60 2.45
CA VAL A 67 -0.14 -31.48 1.18
C VAL A 67 -0.68 -32.45 0.14
N ALA A 68 -0.88 -33.72 0.49
CA ALA A 68 -1.44 -34.73 -0.42
C ALA A 68 -2.87 -34.40 -0.88
N GLN A 69 -3.66 -33.74 -0.03
CA GLN A 69 -5.00 -33.28 -0.38
C GLN A 69 -4.96 -32.06 -1.31
N VAL A 70 -4.02 -31.13 -1.11
CA VAL A 70 -3.76 -30.00 -2.01
C VAL A 70 -3.25 -30.49 -3.36
N GLU A 71 -2.29 -31.40 -3.41
CA GLU A 71 -1.79 -31.99 -4.65
C GLU A 71 -2.88 -32.72 -5.45
N ARG A 72 -3.76 -33.47 -4.79
CA ARG A 72 -4.89 -34.13 -5.48
C ARG A 72 -5.86 -33.13 -6.11
N VAL A 73 -6.09 -31.97 -5.49
CA VAL A 73 -6.94 -30.92 -6.05
C VAL A 73 -6.27 -30.22 -7.23
N TYR A 74 -4.95 -30.02 -7.18
CA TYR A 74 -4.20 -29.40 -8.29
C TYR A 74 -4.00 -30.33 -9.49
N VAL A 75 -3.74 -31.63 -9.25
CA VAL A 75 -3.50 -32.60 -10.32
C VAL A 75 -4.78 -33.07 -11.01
N SER A 76 -5.93 -32.96 -10.34
CA SER A 76 -7.22 -33.34 -10.92
C SER A 76 -7.98 -32.23 -11.66
N SER A 77 -7.46 -31.01 -11.64
CA SER A 77 -8.01 -29.93 -12.48
C SER A 77 -7.51 -30.16 -13.91
N PRO A 78 -8.38 -30.52 -14.87
CA PRO A 78 -7.95 -30.64 -16.26
C PRO A 78 -7.47 -29.25 -16.67
N SER A 79 -6.20 -29.16 -17.09
CA SER A 79 -5.69 -27.97 -17.76
C SER A 79 -6.52 -27.81 -19.02
N VAL A 80 -7.52 -26.93 -18.98
CA VAL A 80 -8.26 -26.55 -20.19
C VAL A 80 -7.25 -25.90 -21.12
N PRO A 81 -6.92 -26.51 -22.29
CA PRO A 81 -5.98 -25.90 -23.21
C PRO A 81 -6.55 -24.54 -23.59
N MET A 82 -5.83 -23.47 -23.25
CA MET A 82 -6.23 -22.14 -23.69
C MET A 82 -6.27 -22.10 -25.23
N PRO A 83 -7.36 -21.62 -25.84
CA PRO A 83 -7.39 -21.45 -27.29
C PRO A 83 -6.18 -20.68 -27.74
N SER A 84 -5.62 -21.02 -28.91
CA SER A 84 -4.42 -20.34 -29.46
C SER A 84 -4.56 -18.82 -29.59
N LYS A 85 -5.78 -18.32 -29.65
CA LYS A 85 -6.10 -16.87 -29.61
C LYS A 85 -5.86 -16.20 -28.26
N LEU A 86 -5.72 -16.96 -27.17
CA LEU A 86 -5.46 -16.46 -25.81
C LEU A 86 -3.99 -16.69 -25.39
N SER A 87 -3.14 -17.22 -26.24
CA SER A 87 -1.71 -17.43 -25.93
C SER A 87 -0.95 -16.13 -25.59
N ASN A 88 -1.48 -14.98 -26.05
CA ASN A 88 -0.92 -13.66 -25.79
C ASN A 88 -1.60 -12.94 -24.61
N LEU A 89 -2.47 -13.62 -23.88
CA LEU A 89 -3.16 -13.09 -22.72
C LEU A 89 -2.47 -13.56 -21.43
N THR A 90 -2.00 -12.60 -20.64
CA THR A 90 -1.51 -12.84 -19.27
C THR A 90 -2.59 -12.43 -18.30
N LEU A 91 -2.99 -13.34 -17.43
CA LEU A 91 -3.91 -13.05 -16.32
C LEU A 91 -3.09 -12.84 -15.05
N THR A 92 -3.48 -11.86 -14.27
CA THR A 92 -2.88 -11.54 -12.97
C THR A 92 -3.96 -11.21 -11.96
N GLY A 93 -3.67 -11.43 -10.70
CA GLY A 93 -4.62 -11.04 -9.68
C GLY A 93 -4.06 -11.12 -8.27
N ASN A 94 -4.76 -10.47 -7.35
CA ASN A 94 -4.52 -10.64 -5.94
C ASN A 94 -5.80 -10.43 -5.14
N ALA A 95 -5.86 -11.13 -4.01
CA ALA A 95 -6.85 -10.89 -2.97
C ALA A 95 -6.10 -10.52 -1.68
N ARG A 96 -6.51 -9.42 -1.06
CA ARG A 96 -6.00 -8.96 0.24
C ARG A 96 -7.11 -9.06 1.27
N PHE A 97 -6.79 -9.63 2.42
CA PHE A 97 -7.59 -9.62 3.64
C PHE A 97 -6.84 -8.77 4.65
N ARG A 98 -7.51 -7.74 5.20
CA ARG A 98 -6.89 -6.75 6.08
C ARG A 98 -7.66 -6.65 7.39
N TYR A 99 -6.99 -6.79 8.51
CA TYR A 99 -7.41 -6.19 9.77
C TYR A 99 -6.86 -4.78 9.83
N HIS A 100 -7.73 -3.81 10.09
CA HIS A 100 -7.40 -2.39 10.15
C HIS A 100 -7.91 -1.82 11.48
N TYR A 101 -6.98 -1.47 12.36
CA TYR A 101 -7.24 -0.67 13.55
C TYR A 101 -6.70 0.73 13.32
N GLU A 102 -7.49 1.74 13.65
CA GLU A 102 -7.08 3.14 13.64
C GLU A 102 -7.55 3.82 14.92
N ASN A 103 -6.69 4.65 15.49
CA ASN A 103 -7.00 5.62 16.52
C ASN A 103 -6.63 7.00 15.96
N ALA A 104 -7.56 7.94 15.97
CA ALA A 104 -7.32 9.30 15.54
C ALA A 104 -7.92 10.26 16.56
N GLU A 105 -7.09 11.14 17.08
CA GLU A 105 -7.53 12.20 17.98
C GLU A 105 -8.21 13.30 17.18
N SER A 106 -9.45 13.63 17.56
CA SER A 106 -10.18 14.78 17.00
C SER A 106 -9.62 16.10 17.55
N ARG A 107 -9.97 17.22 16.92
CA ARG A 107 -9.65 18.57 17.43
C ARG A 107 -10.18 18.86 18.82
N SER A 108 -11.27 18.25 19.23
CA SER A 108 -11.83 18.37 20.58
C SER A 108 -11.04 17.56 21.62
N GLY A 109 -10.03 16.77 21.19
CA GLY A 109 -9.28 15.86 22.05
C GLY A 109 -10.00 14.53 22.28
N GLU A 110 -11.08 14.25 21.55
CA GLU A 110 -11.75 12.96 21.61
C GLU A 110 -11.02 11.93 20.72
N ASN A 111 -10.78 10.74 21.27
CA ASN A 111 -10.23 9.63 20.53
C ASN A 111 -11.33 8.91 19.74
N ASN A 112 -11.12 8.76 18.45
CA ASN A 112 -11.98 7.98 17.57
C ASN A 112 -11.29 6.65 17.23
N ASP A 113 -11.58 5.64 18.02
CA ASP A 113 -11.09 4.30 17.78
C ASP A 113 -11.98 3.55 16.80
N ARG A 114 -11.36 2.95 15.82
CA ARG A 114 -12.07 2.14 14.84
C ARG A 114 -11.29 0.88 14.50
N SER A 115 -11.94 -0.27 14.59
CA SER A 115 -11.41 -1.54 14.09
C SER A 115 -12.35 -2.14 13.07
N ARG A 116 -11.80 -2.70 12.00
CA ARG A 116 -12.58 -3.27 10.90
C ARG A 116 -11.80 -4.34 10.15
N TRP A 117 -12.53 -5.32 9.64
CA TRP A 117 -12.02 -6.26 8.68
C TRP A 117 -12.37 -5.78 7.29
N ARG A 118 -11.38 -5.81 6.37
CA ARG A 118 -11.51 -5.33 5.00
C ARG A 118 -11.00 -6.37 4.02
N TYR A 119 -11.44 -6.29 2.79
CA TYR A 119 -10.90 -7.08 1.70
C TYR A 119 -10.72 -6.21 0.45
N ARG A 120 -9.83 -6.66 -0.43
CA ARG A 120 -9.62 -6.11 -1.75
C ARG A 120 -9.35 -7.24 -2.73
N ILE A 121 -9.98 -7.20 -3.89
CA ILE A 121 -9.73 -8.10 -5.01
C ILE A 121 -9.30 -7.25 -6.19
N ARG A 122 -8.22 -7.65 -6.86
CA ARG A 122 -7.76 -7.10 -8.12
C ARG A 122 -7.64 -8.24 -9.12
N LEU A 123 -8.26 -8.07 -10.29
CA LEU A 123 -8.21 -9.01 -11.41
C LEU A 123 -7.69 -8.25 -12.61
N GLY A 124 -6.53 -8.62 -13.11
CA GLY A 124 -5.86 -7.96 -14.22
C GLY A 124 -5.68 -8.88 -15.40
N SER A 125 -5.64 -8.30 -16.58
CA SER A 125 -5.24 -8.96 -17.81
C SER A 125 -4.39 -8.04 -18.67
N ILE A 126 -3.37 -8.62 -19.31
CA ILE A 126 -2.56 -7.93 -20.32
C ILE A 126 -2.62 -8.76 -21.58
N TYR A 127 -3.11 -8.16 -22.67
CA TYR A 127 -3.13 -8.76 -23.99
C TYR A 127 -2.01 -8.16 -24.84
N GLN A 128 -1.04 -8.97 -25.22
CA GLN A 128 0.04 -8.58 -26.14
C GLN A 128 -0.43 -8.79 -27.57
N PHE A 129 -0.49 -7.73 -28.36
CA PHE A 129 -0.81 -7.87 -29.79
C PHE A 129 0.30 -8.64 -30.49
N LYS A 130 -0.10 -9.61 -31.30
CA LYS A 130 0.84 -10.52 -31.97
C LYS A 130 1.80 -9.72 -32.90
N GLU A 131 3.09 -10.04 -32.82
CA GLU A 131 4.15 -9.44 -33.64
C GLU A 131 4.16 -7.90 -33.60
N SER A 132 3.78 -7.32 -32.47
CA SER A 132 3.75 -5.88 -32.31
C SER A 132 4.34 -5.46 -30.94
N ALA A 133 4.72 -4.20 -30.84
CA ALA A 133 5.18 -3.57 -29.61
C ALA A 133 4.02 -3.11 -28.69
N TYR A 134 2.78 -3.33 -29.09
CA TYR A 134 1.60 -2.85 -28.37
C TYR A 134 0.99 -3.91 -27.47
N SER A 135 0.52 -3.48 -26.31
CA SER A 135 -0.30 -4.29 -25.41
C SER A 135 -1.46 -3.47 -24.84
N LEU A 136 -2.57 -4.17 -24.53
CA LEU A 136 -3.73 -3.62 -23.84
C LEU A 136 -3.78 -4.20 -22.43
N GLY A 137 -3.76 -3.35 -21.42
CA GLY A 137 -3.93 -3.75 -20.02
C GLY A 137 -5.30 -3.35 -19.47
N VAL A 138 -5.94 -4.24 -18.72
CA VAL A 138 -7.19 -3.99 -18.02
C VAL A 138 -7.07 -4.55 -16.61
N GLN A 139 -7.52 -3.81 -15.59
CA GLN A 139 -7.64 -4.28 -14.22
C GLN A 139 -8.98 -3.88 -13.64
N LEU A 140 -9.68 -4.86 -13.11
CA LEU A 140 -10.86 -4.66 -12.27
C LEU A 140 -10.43 -4.76 -10.80
N GLU A 141 -11.01 -3.93 -9.96
CA GLU A 141 -10.74 -3.97 -8.52
C GLU A 141 -12.01 -3.66 -7.70
N THR A 142 -12.03 -4.14 -6.47
CA THR A 142 -13.07 -3.73 -5.53
C THR A 142 -13.04 -2.22 -5.34
N ALA A 143 -14.21 -1.60 -5.26
CA ALA A 143 -14.37 -0.18 -4.94
C ALA A 143 -15.58 0.01 -4.05
N THR A 144 -15.46 0.88 -3.04
CA THR A 144 -16.57 1.28 -2.16
C THR A 144 -16.84 2.77 -2.23
N SER A 145 -15.88 3.54 -2.69
CA SER A 145 -15.93 4.99 -2.90
C SER A 145 -14.87 5.38 -3.93
N ASN A 146 -14.84 6.62 -4.33
CA ASN A 146 -13.90 7.15 -5.32
C ASN A 146 -12.43 6.99 -4.89
N ASP A 147 -12.17 6.97 -3.58
CA ASP A 147 -10.84 6.97 -2.97
C ASP A 147 -10.45 5.64 -2.31
N SER A 148 -11.29 4.61 -2.33
CA SER A 148 -10.99 3.36 -1.64
C SER A 148 -11.30 2.12 -2.46
N ASN A 149 -10.27 1.32 -2.70
CA ASN A 149 -10.39 -0.02 -3.28
C ASN A 149 -10.54 -1.14 -2.24
N ASN A 150 -10.81 -0.79 -0.97
CA ASN A 150 -11.06 -1.74 0.10
C ASN A 150 -12.53 -1.78 0.46
N ALA A 151 -13.15 -2.96 0.42
CA ALA A 151 -14.48 -3.21 0.93
C ALA A 151 -14.41 -3.70 2.39
N ASN A 152 -15.43 -3.39 3.19
CA ASN A 152 -15.52 -3.85 4.57
C ASN A 152 -16.33 -5.16 4.64
N PHE A 153 -15.94 -6.04 5.57
CA PHE A 153 -16.82 -7.09 6.07
C PHE A 153 -17.80 -6.51 7.11
N GLY A 154 -18.89 -7.19 7.38
CA GLY A 154 -19.79 -6.86 8.50
C GLY A 154 -21.09 -6.18 8.12
N GLY A 155 -21.49 -6.21 6.85
CA GLY A 155 -22.81 -5.76 6.40
C GLY A 155 -23.97 -6.73 6.72
N PHE A 156 -24.00 -7.30 7.92
CA PHE A 156 -25.06 -8.21 8.37
C PHE A 156 -25.34 -9.36 7.38
N PHE A 157 -24.26 -10.00 6.86
CA PHE A 157 -24.28 -11.02 5.82
C PHE A 157 -24.87 -10.53 4.47
N ASP A 158 -24.95 -9.21 4.29
CA ASP A 158 -25.41 -8.59 3.07
C ASP A 158 -24.42 -8.79 1.92
N LYS A 159 -24.94 -8.85 0.70
CA LYS A 159 -24.15 -8.98 -0.54
C LYS A 159 -23.72 -7.63 -1.10
N SER A 160 -24.19 -6.52 -0.54
CA SER A 160 -23.99 -5.16 -1.05
C SER A 160 -22.66 -4.52 -0.62
N GLY A 161 -21.82 -5.22 0.12
CA GLY A 161 -20.63 -4.66 0.78
C GLY A 161 -19.46 -4.24 -0.10
N GLY A 162 -19.55 -4.29 -1.43
CA GLY A 162 -18.48 -3.83 -2.33
C GLY A 162 -18.82 -3.98 -3.80
N GLY A 163 -18.61 -2.91 -4.55
CA GLY A 163 -18.68 -2.92 -6.01
C GLY A 163 -17.34 -3.35 -6.64
N MET A 164 -17.37 -3.51 -7.96
CA MET A 164 -16.19 -3.67 -8.80
C MET A 164 -16.11 -2.47 -9.73
N SER A 165 -14.92 -1.90 -9.88
CA SER A 165 -14.65 -0.79 -10.79
C SER A 165 -13.50 -1.11 -11.73
N VAL A 166 -13.36 -0.31 -12.78
CA VAL A 166 -12.19 -0.35 -13.65
C VAL A 166 -11.08 0.42 -12.97
N GLY A 167 -10.16 -0.30 -12.33
CA GLY A 167 -8.97 0.29 -11.70
C GLY A 167 -7.94 0.76 -12.73
N ARG A 168 -7.77 0.02 -13.84
CA ARG A 168 -6.87 0.38 -14.94
C ARG A 168 -7.43 -0.04 -16.29
N ILE A 169 -7.20 0.80 -17.30
CA ILE A 169 -7.40 0.49 -18.70
C ILE A 169 -6.44 1.34 -19.51
N TYR A 170 -5.49 0.71 -20.19
CA TYR A 170 -4.43 1.44 -20.88
C TYR A 170 -3.93 0.68 -22.11
N LEU A 171 -3.50 1.45 -23.11
CA LEU A 171 -2.70 0.98 -24.22
C LEU A 171 -1.23 1.30 -23.93
N ASN A 172 -0.36 0.31 -24.08
CA ASN A 172 1.08 0.47 -23.93
C ASN A 172 1.81 0.14 -25.23
N TYR A 173 2.79 0.96 -25.59
CA TYR A 173 3.79 0.72 -26.62
C TYR A 173 5.16 0.55 -25.95
N LYS A 174 5.81 -0.59 -26.17
CA LYS A 174 7.14 -0.89 -25.67
C LYS A 174 8.10 -1.13 -26.82
N GLY A 175 8.83 -0.07 -27.20
CA GLY A 175 9.94 -0.17 -28.14
C GLY A 175 11.24 -0.61 -27.44
N GLU A 176 12.36 -0.51 -28.14
CA GLU A 176 13.68 -0.90 -27.63
C GLU A 176 14.08 -0.04 -26.42
N ASP A 177 14.05 1.28 -26.56
CA ASP A 177 14.40 2.25 -25.50
C ASP A 177 13.18 2.99 -24.94
N TRP A 178 12.06 2.99 -25.66
CA TRP A 178 10.87 3.75 -25.34
C TRP A 178 9.78 2.89 -24.73
N ASN A 179 9.09 3.48 -23.77
CA ASN A 179 7.85 2.94 -23.22
C ASN A 179 6.83 4.07 -23.13
N ILE A 180 5.73 3.93 -23.88
CA ILE A 180 4.66 4.94 -23.93
C ILE A 180 3.37 4.27 -23.47
N THR A 181 2.67 4.87 -22.53
CA THR A 181 1.41 4.35 -22.00
C THR A 181 0.35 5.44 -22.01
N PHE A 182 -0.82 5.12 -22.57
CA PHE A 182 -1.98 6.01 -22.62
C PHE A 182 -3.19 5.36 -21.96
N GLY A 183 -3.89 6.11 -21.12
CA GLY A 183 -5.10 5.71 -20.41
C GLY A 183 -4.94 5.71 -18.89
N LYS A 184 -5.84 4.99 -18.19
CA LYS A 184 -5.80 4.85 -16.74
C LYS A 184 -4.78 3.78 -16.36
N GLN A 185 -3.71 4.17 -15.68
CA GLN A 185 -2.52 3.35 -15.46
C GLN A 185 -1.91 3.54 -14.08
N ALA A 186 -1.03 2.62 -13.67
CA ALA A 186 -0.19 2.84 -12.50
C ALA A 186 0.80 3.97 -12.76
N SER A 187 1.17 4.71 -11.71
CA SER A 187 2.24 5.71 -11.82
C SER A 187 3.56 5.07 -12.27
N PRO A 188 4.19 5.56 -13.36
CA PRO A 188 5.48 5.07 -13.84
C PRO A 188 6.67 5.67 -13.08
N PHE A 189 6.44 6.62 -12.18
CA PHE A 189 7.46 7.36 -11.46
C PHE A 189 7.96 6.58 -10.24
N TYR A 190 9.26 6.66 -10.00
CA TYR A 190 9.87 6.13 -8.79
C TYR A 190 9.69 7.12 -7.63
N MET A 191 8.72 6.87 -6.78
CA MET A 191 8.38 7.76 -5.67
C MET A 191 8.18 6.95 -4.37
N PRO A 192 8.54 7.53 -3.21
CA PRO A 192 8.22 6.93 -1.92
C PRO A 192 6.70 6.93 -1.69
N LYS A 193 6.22 5.95 -0.92
CA LYS A 193 4.80 5.82 -0.60
C LYS A 193 4.23 7.07 0.08
N MET A 194 5.04 7.80 0.83
CA MET A 194 4.66 9.07 1.44
C MET A 194 4.14 10.09 0.40
N LEU A 195 4.74 10.13 -0.80
CA LEU A 195 4.41 11.10 -1.85
C LEU A 195 3.45 10.53 -2.91
N TRP A 196 3.28 9.22 -2.97
CA TRP A 196 2.39 8.61 -3.95
C TRP A 196 1.70 7.40 -3.34
N ASP A 197 0.39 7.52 -3.11
CA ASP A 197 -0.39 6.37 -2.65
C ASP A 197 -0.44 5.29 -3.74
N GLY A 198 -0.06 4.07 -3.37
CA GLY A 198 0.01 2.95 -4.30
C GLY A 198 -1.34 2.46 -4.84
N ASP A 199 -2.44 2.97 -4.30
CA ASP A 199 -3.79 2.68 -4.74
C ASP A 199 -4.30 3.67 -5.82
N LEU A 200 -3.57 4.78 -6.06
CA LEU A 200 -3.87 5.78 -7.09
C LEU A 200 -3.46 5.28 -8.49
N ASN A 201 -4.37 5.40 -9.42
CA ASN A 201 -4.14 5.14 -10.84
C ASN A 201 -4.35 6.44 -11.63
N ILE A 202 -3.30 6.90 -12.31
CA ILE A 202 -3.31 8.14 -13.09
C ILE A 202 -3.96 7.95 -14.44
N GLU A 203 -4.59 8.99 -14.97
CA GLU A 203 -5.29 9.00 -16.25
C GLU A 203 -4.63 9.98 -17.21
N GLY A 204 -4.04 9.49 -18.30
CA GLY A 204 -3.34 10.34 -19.28
C GLY A 204 -2.25 9.62 -20.03
N LEU A 205 -1.22 10.37 -20.40
CA LEU A 205 -0.08 9.92 -21.19
C LEU A 205 1.19 9.87 -20.34
N SER A 206 1.93 8.78 -20.44
CA SER A 206 3.28 8.63 -19.88
C SER A 206 4.25 8.22 -20.97
N GLU A 207 5.43 8.82 -20.97
CA GLU A 207 6.52 8.49 -21.87
C GLU A 207 7.80 8.28 -21.07
N SER A 208 8.51 7.18 -21.34
CA SER A 208 9.80 6.90 -20.73
C SER A 208 10.83 6.53 -21.81
N ILE A 209 12.05 6.99 -21.63
CA ILE A 209 13.21 6.60 -22.43
C ILE A 209 14.34 6.15 -21.54
N SER A 210 14.94 5.00 -21.88
CA SER A 210 16.09 4.45 -21.14
C SER A 210 17.37 4.57 -21.95
N ARG A 211 18.42 5.14 -21.35
CA ARG A 211 19.74 5.35 -21.98
C ARG A 211 20.84 5.04 -20.96
N GLY A 212 21.46 3.89 -21.09
CA GLY A 212 22.48 3.44 -20.14
C GLY A 212 21.93 3.34 -18.72
N ALA A 213 22.54 4.07 -17.79
CA ALA A 213 22.13 4.12 -16.38
C ALA A 213 20.90 5.02 -16.10
N TRP A 214 20.44 5.77 -17.07
CA TRP A 214 19.35 6.75 -16.93
C TRP A 214 18.04 6.26 -17.51
N THR A 215 16.95 6.56 -16.82
CA THR A 215 15.58 6.50 -17.35
C THR A 215 14.94 7.87 -17.15
N PHE A 216 14.54 8.50 -18.24
CA PHE A 216 13.78 9.75 -18.21
C PHE A 216 12.31 9.40 -18.41
N THR A 217 11.45 9.90 -17.52
CA THR A 217 10.00 9.70 -17.60
C THR A 217 9.31 11.05 -17.55
N ALA A 218 8.37 11.28 -18.45
CA ALA A 218 7.50 12.43 -18.42
C ALA A 218 6.03 11.97 -18.55
N GLY A 219 5.12 12.78 -18.06
CA GLY A 219 3.70 12.49 -18.21
C GLY A 219 2.82 13.70 -18.01
N GLN A 220 1.66 13.64 -18.64
CA GLN A 220 0.58 14.60 -18.53
C GLN A 220 -0.70 13.83 -18.18
N TYR A 221 -1.35 14.23 -17.09
CA TYR A 221 -2.49 13.53 -16.52
C TYR A 221 -3.63 14.48 -16.26
N ILE A 222 -4.85 14.01 -16.46
CA ILE A 222 -6.07 14.70 -16.12
C ILE A 222 -6.27 14.55 -14.60
N ILE A 223 -6.49 15.66 -13.91
CA ILE A 223 -6.86 15.69 -12.49
C ILE A 223 -8.37 15.74 -12.38
N ASP A 224 -8.96 16.69 -13.05
CA ASP A 224 -10.39 16.91 -13.09
C ASP A 224 -10.79 17.38 -14.48
N GLU A 225 -11.93 16.89 -14.97
CA GLU A 225 -12.51 17.33 -16.25
C GLU A 225 -13.76 18.15 -15.93
N GLU A 226 -13.69 19.43 -16.20
CA GLU A 226 -14.71 20.41 -15.94
C GLU A 226 -15.53 20.69 -17.20
N ASN A 227 -16.84 20.76 -17.06
CA ASN A 227 -17.70 21.13 -18.18
C ASN A 227 -17.74 22.65 -18.32
N GLU A 228 -16.78 23.22 -19.01
CA GLU A 228 -16.58 24.68 -19.22
C GLU A 228 -17.84 25.41 -19.67
N SER A 229 -18.78 24.75 -20.33
CA SER A 229 -20.01 25.34 -20.81
C SER A 229 -21.12 25.46 -19.77
N LYS A 230 -21.00 24.72 -18.65
CA LYS A 230 -22.05 24.61 -17.62
C LYS A 230 -21.60 25.07 -16.24
N GLU A 231 -20.32 24.92 -15.95
CA GLU A 231 -19.78 25.23 -14.64
C GLU A 231 -19.11 26.61 -14.66
N ARG A 232 -19.70 27.54 -13.90
CA ARG A 232 -19.14 28.87 -13.68
C ARG A 232 -19.12 29.14 -12.20
N ILE A 233 -17.93 29.23 -11.65
CA ILE A 233 -17.72 29.67 -10.27
C ILE A 233 -17.45 31.17 -10.30
N GLY A 234 -18.25 31.93 -9.59
CA GLY A 234 -18.12 33.41 -9.58
C GLY A 234 -18.28 34.11 -10.93
N GLY A 235 -18.89 33.45 -11.93
CA GLY A 235 -19.11 33.95 -13.29
C GLY A 235 -17.95 33.76 -14.27
N GLN A 236 -16.88 33.11 -13.87
CA GLN A 236 -15.76 32.71 -14.73
C GLN A 236 -15.89 31.27 -15.19
N SER A 237 -15.42 30.95 -16.42
CA SER A 237 -15.32 29.58 -16.89
C SER A 237 -14.26 28.83 -16.10
N VAL A 238 -14.57 27.61 -15.69
CA VAL A 238 -13.65 26.68 -15.08
C VAL A 238 -12.86 25.99 -16.20
N THR A 239 -11.60 25.75 -16.01
CA THR A 239 -10.71 25.05 -16.96
C THR A 239 -10.30 23.72 -16.40
N ASP A 240 -10.06 22.73 -17.27
CA ASP A 240 -9.54 21.42 -16.90
C ASP A 240 -8.20 21.53 -16.19
N ASP A 241 -8.07 20.82 -15.08
CA ASP A 241 -6.84 20.73 -14.33
C ASP A 241 -6.01 19.53 -14.77
N ALA A 242 -4.72 19.76 -15.01
CA ALA A 242 -3.78 18.73 -15.40
C ALA A 242 -2.58 18.69 -14.45
N LEU A 243 -2.07 17.46 -14.22
CA LEU A 243 -0.82 17.19 -13.53
C LEU A 243 0.28 16.90 -14.57
N LEU A 244 1.32 17.71 -14.53
CA LEU A 244 2.54 17.49 -15.30
C LEU A 244 3.60 16.90 -14.38
N MET A 245 4.28 15.85 -14.84
CA MET A 245 5.37 15.22 -14.08
C MET A 245 6.57 14.94 -15.00
N ALA A 246 7.77 15.12 -14.45
CA ALA A 246 9.02 14.74 -15.10
C ALA A 246 9.99 14.15 -14.08
N GLN A 247 10.67 13.07 -14.44
CA GLN A 247 11.66 12.41 -13.59
C GLN A 247 12.87 11.96 -14.39
N ALA A 248 14.05 12.14 -13.81
CA ALA A 248 15.29 11.56 -14.30
C ALA A 248 15.80 10.54 -13.27
N LYS A 249 15.56 9.26 -13.50
CA LYS A 249 16.02 8.19 -12.63
C LYS A 249 17.36 7.66 -13.08
N TRP A 250 18.35 7.71 -12.21
CA TRP A 250 19.68 7.11 -12.42
C TRP A 250 19.88 5.91 -11.48
N THR A 251 20.56 4.88 -11.99
CA THR A 251 20.96 3.73 -11.19
C THR A 251 22.35 3.22 -11.59
N ASN A 252 23.18 2.88 -10.61
CA ASN A 252 24.47 2.25 -10.89
C ASN A 252 24.37 0.74 -11.16
N GLY A 253 23.17 0.15 -11.10
CA GLY A 253 22.97 -1.30 -11.23
C GLY A 253 23.36 -2.12 -9.98
N GLU A 254 24.09 -1.53 -9.02
CA GLU A 254 24.60 -2.19 -7.80
C GLU A 254 23.79 -1.83 -6.54
N GLY A 255 22.70 -1.10 -6.70
CA GLY A 255 21.76 -0.78 -5.62
C GLY A 255 21.62 0.69 -5.28
N LEU A 256 22.40 1.60 -5.91
CA LEU A 256 22.23 3.03 -5.74
C LEU A 256 21.27 3.58 -6.80
N VAL A 257 20.25 4.31 -6.35
CA VAL A 257 19.25 4.98 -7.17
C VAL A 257 19.12 6.44 -6.73
N PHE A 258 19.09 7.35 -7.69
CA PHE A 258 18.65 8.74 -7.54
C PHE A 258 17.60 9.06 -8.57
N ALA A 259 16.51 9.70 -8.15
CA ALA A 259 15.37 9.91 -9.03
C ALA A 259 14.74 11.30 -8.85
N PRO A 260 15.47 12.41 -9.13
CA PRO A 260 14.87 13.73 -9.06
C PRO A 260 13.58 13.79 -9.88
N VAL A 261 12.56 14.40 -9.28
CA VAL A 261 11.23 14.51 -9.85
C VAL A 261 10.71 15.94 -9.71
N LEU A 262 10.05 16.40 -10.76
CA LEU A 262 9.27 17.64 -10.79
C LEU A 262 7.82 17.29 -11.04
N MET A 263 6.93 17.92 -10.31
CA MET A 263 5.48 17.78 -10.46
C MET A 263 4.86 19.16 -10.38
N ALA A 264 3.94 19.46 -11.26
CA ALA A 264 3.21 20.73 -11.22
C ALA A 264 1.80 20.56 -11.75
N THR A 265 0.86 21.28 -11.19
CA THR A 265 -0.48 21.42 -11.73
C THR A 265 -0.56 22.57 -12.71
N THR A 266 -1.44 22.42 -13.69
CA THR A 266 -1.80 23.47 -14.65
C THR A 266 -3.32 23.51 -14.78
N GLY A 267 -3.90 24.68 -14.88
CA GLY A 267 -5.36 24.88 -15.01
C GLY A 267 -5.73 26.29 -14.55
N GLY A 268 -5.05 26.80 -13.58
CA GLY A 268 -5.08 28.20 -13.22
C GLY A 268 -6.29 28.67 -12.43
N ASN A 269 -7.15 27.77 -12.00
CA ASN A 269 -8.23 28.14 -11.09
C ASN A 269 -8.10 27.33 -9.80
N SER A 270 -7.40 27.91 -8.83
CA SER A 270 -7.44 27.51 -7.43
C SER A 270 -8.82 27.79 -6.80
N ASN A 271 -9.89 27.58 -7.56
CA ASN A 271 -11.23 27.79 -7.05
C ASN A 271 -11.67 26.55 -6.29
N PHE A 272 -11.43 26.61 -5.00
CA PHE A 272 -12.05 25.72 -4.04
C PHE A 272 -13.56 25.72 -4.24
N SER A 273 -14.15 24.56 -4.43
CA SER A 273 -15.58 24.42 -4.36
C SER A 273 -16.05 24.90 -2.98
N GLU A 274 -16.84 25.94 -2.91
CA GLU A 274 -17.38 26.55 -1.68
C GLU A 274 -18.16 25.56 -0.79
N SER A 275 -18.43 24.36 -1.24
CA SER A 275 -19.23 23.36 -0.52
C SER A 275 -18.45 22.13 -0.06
N GLY A 276 -17.13 22.07 -0.26
CA GLY A 276 -16.36 20.85 0.00
C GLY A 276 -15.95 20.69 1.44
N THR A 277 -16.59 19.82 2.18
CA THR A 277 -15.97 19.20 3.34
C THR A 277 -14.88 18.25 2.86
N PHE A 278 -13.65 18.52 3.22
CA PHE A 278 -12.52 17.61 3.02
C PHE A 278 -12.84 16.25 3.67
N SER A 279 -13.12 15.23 2.88
CA SER A 279 -13.67 13.97 3.38
C SER A 279 -12.73 12.78 3.26
N GLY A 280 -11.44 13.00 3.02
CA GLY A 280 -10.46 11.93 2.97
C GLY A 280 -9.23 12.29 2.14
N ALA A 281 -8.16 11.55 2.35
CA ALA A 281 -6.86 11.79 1.78
C ALA A 281 -6.81 11.82 0.25
N ASN A 282 -7.67 11.08 -0.40
CA ASN A 282 -7.70 10.96 -1.87
C ASN A 282 -9.00 11.52 -2.46
N SER A 283 -9.81 12.25 -1.70
CA SER A 283 -11.02 12.86 -2.23
C SER A 283 -10.71 14.17 -2.91
N VAL A 284 -11.15 14.32 -4.14
CA VAL A 284 -10.83 15.41 -5.09
C VAL A 284 -11.58 16.72 -4.80
N GLN A 285 -12.09 16.94 -3.61
CA GLN A 285 -12.86 18.16 -3.33
C GLN A 285 -12.01 19.43 -3.16
N TYR A 286 -10.69 19.27 -3.01
CA TYR A 286 -9.74 20.37 -2.95
C TYR A 286 -8.44 19.97 -3.63
N PHE A 287 -8.25 20.44 -4.84
CA PHE A 287 -6.98 20.34 -5.50
C PHE A 287 -6.37 21.75 -5.56
N HIS A 288 -5.42 22.00 -4.67
CA HIS A 288 -4.69 23.26 -4.70
C HIS A 288 -3.52 23.16 -5.68
N ASP A 289 -3.31 24.21 -6.46
CA ASP A 289 -2.15 24.33 -7.31
C ASP A 289 -0.86 24.09 -6.54
N PHE A 290 -0.01 23.21 -7.06
CA PHE A 290 1.29 22.93 -6.47
C PHE A 290 2.38 22.83 -7.55
N ALA A 291 3.63 23.07 -7.14
CA ALA A 291 4.81 22.84 -7.93
C ALA A 291 5.89 22.22 -7.03
N VAL A 292 6.05 20.92 -7.12
CA VAL A 292 6.90 20.14 -6.24
C VAL A 292 8.20 19.75 -6.94
N ALA A 293 9.33 20.00 -6.27
CA ALA A 293 10.63 19.45 -6.61
C ALA A 293 11.05 18.44 -5.53
N GLY A 294 11.33 17.21 -5.91
CA GLY A 294 11.67 16.13 -4.99
C GLY A 294 12.87 15.30 -5.45
N LEU A 295 13.59 14.72 -4.51
CA LEU A 295 14.74 13.86 -4.74
C LEU A 295 14.56 12.51 -4.00
N PRO A 296 13.82 11.55 -4.54
CA PRO A 296 13.85 10.17 -4.08
C PRO A 296 15.22 9.53 -4.28
N PHE A 297 15.65 8.72 -3.31
CA PHE A 297 16.89 7.95 -3.39
C PHE A 297 16.76 6.58 -2.73
N GLU A 298 17.62 5.67 -3.12
CA GLU A 298 17.75 4.35 -2.51
C GLU A 298 19.21 3.89 -2.57
N TYR A 299 19.68 3.24 -1.52
CA TYR A 299 20.95 2.55 -1.48
C TYR A 299 20.79 1.15 -0.91
N GLY A 300 20.82 0.15 -1.79
CA GLY A 300 20.79 -1.27 -1.45
C GLY A 300 22.21 -1.84 -1.33
N PHE A 301 22.45 -2.62 -0.26
CA PHE A 301 23.73 -3.28 -0.05
C PHE A 301 23.55 -4.65 0.60
N LYS A 302 24.60 -5.47 0.62
CA LYS A 302 24.64 -6.75 1.32
C LYS A 302 25.75 -6.75 2.36
N THR A 303 25.47 -7.33 3.51
CA THR A 303 26.50 -7.60 4.53
C THR A 303 27.31 -8.85 4.18
N GLY A 304 28.42 -9.08 4.89
CA GLY A 304 29.32 -10.20 4.63
C GLY A 304 28.65 -11.59 4.74
N ASN A 305 27.57 -11.72 5.49
CA ASN A 305 26.73 -12.93 5.57
C ASN A 305 25.65 -13.02 4.45
N GLY A 306 25.67 -12.11 3.47
CA GLY A 306 24.74 -12.09 2.35
C GLY A 306 23.38 -11.48 2.64
N GLN A 307 23.12 -10.98 3.85
CA GLN A 307 21.87 -10.33 4.21
C GLN A 307 21.71 -9.02 3.43
N LYS A 308 20.52 -8.82 2.85
CA LYS A 308 20.19 -7.63 2.07
C LYS A 308 19.75 -6.50 3.00
N HIS A 309 20.24 -5.32 2.72
CA HIS A 309 19.87 -4.08 3.40
C HIS A 309 19.55 -2.99 2.40
N LYS A 310 18.75 -2.03 2.80
CA LYS A 310 18.41 -0.89 1.98
C LYS A 310 18.18 0.35 2.85
N LEU A 311 18.87 1.44 2.52
CA LEU A 311 18.57 2.79 2.97
C LEU A 311 17.76 3.47 1.87
N PHE A 312 16.67 4.15 2.21
CA PHE A 312 15.83 4.82 1.22
C PHE A 312 15.20 6.08 1.81
N GLY A 313 14.83 7.01 0.93
CA GLY A 313 14.18 8.22 1.36
C GLY A 313 13.89 9.17 0.22
N ALA A 314 13.40 10.34 0.58
CA ALA A 314 13.28 11.49 -0.29
C ALA A 314 13.38 12.77 0.53
N TRP A 315 13.78 13.83 -0.13
CA TRP A 315 13.64 15.20 0.34
C TRP A 315 13.10 16.06 -0.79
N GLY A 316 12.33 17.08 -0.46
CA GLY A 316 11.82 18.01 -1.46
C GLY A 316 11.00 19.12 -0.86
N MET A 317 10.44 19.93 -1.76
CA MET A 317 9.65 21.10 -1.40
C MET A 317 8.59 21.42 -2.45
N ASN A 318 7.53 22.04 -2.00
CA ASN A 318 6.53 22.68 -2.85
C ASN A 318 6.90 24.15 -3.06
N LEU A 319 7.17 24.54 -4.30
CA LEU A 319 7.54 25.91 -4.67
C LEU A 319 6.38 26.90 -4.58
N LYS A 320 5.14 26.38 -4.48
CA LYS A 320 3.89 27.13 -4.27
C LYS A 320 3.32 26.95 -2.86
N GLY A 321 4.13 26.47 -1.91
CA GLY A 321 3.66 26.21 -0.54
C GLY A 321 3.14 27.45 0.19
N ASP A 322 3.65 28.64 -0.14
CA ASP A 322 3.18 29.91 0.42
C ASP A 322 1.72 30.20 0.07
N GLU A 323 1.30 29.87 -1.15
CA GLU A 323 -0.08 30.05 -1.61
C GLU A 323 -1.02 29.19 -0.75
N LEU A 324 -0.63 27.94 -0.50
CA LEU A 324 -1.44 26.99 0.27
C LEU A 324 -1.66 27.42 1.73
N VAL A 325 -0.63 27.93 2.41
CA VAL A 325 -0.72 28.27 3.84
C VAL A 325 -1.20 29.71 4.11
N ASN A 326 -1.19 30.58 3.10
CA ASN A 326 -1.61 31.97 3.21
C ASN A 326 -2.98 32.28 2.59
N ASP A 327 -3.57 31.32 1.88
CA ASP A 327 -4.93 31.45 1.34
C ASP A 327 -5.96 31.22 2.47
N PRO A 328 -6.79 32.22 2.81
CA PRO A 328 -7.82 32.11 3.85
C PRO A 328 -8.82 30.95 3.60
N ASP A 329 -9.04 30.62 2.34
CA ASP A 329 -9.96 29.54 1.94
C ASP A 329 -9.29 28.15 1.97
N SER A 330 -7.97 28.09 2.14
CA SER A 330 -7.25 26.84 2.27
C SER A 330 -7.52 26.16 3.61
N PRO A 331 -7.74 24.83 3.64
CA PRO A 331 -7.84 24.06 4.88
C PRO A 331 -6.53 24.06 5.70
N PHE A 332 -5.43 24.51 5.11
CA PHE A 332 -4.10 24.61 5.74
C PHE A 332 -3.73 26.06 6.10
N PHE A 333 -4.68 26.96 6.05
CA PHE A 333 -4.46 28.36 6.42
C PHE A 333 -3.97 28.50 7.86
N GLY A 334 -2.82 29.15 8.04
CA GLY A 334 -2.19 29.34 9.35
C GLY A 334 -2.78 30.44 10.22
N GLY A 335 -3.98 30.94 9.92
CA GLY A 335 -4.69 31.94 10.68
C GLY A 335 -4.28 33.39 10.39
N SER A 336 -3.24 33.66 9.62
CA SER A 336 -2.83 34.96 9.14
C SER A 336 -2.11 34.85 7.79
N THR A 337 -2.22 35.91 6.97
CA THR A 337 -1.48 36.04 5.72
C THR A 337 -0.02 36.45 5.98
N GLY A 338 0.92 36.09 5.10
CA GLY A 338 2.34 36.41 5.24
C GLY A 338 3.14 35.48 6.14
N GLN A 339 2.62 34.28 6.40
CA GLN A 339 3.33 33.22 7.07
C GLN A 339 4.49 32.71 6.19
N SER A 340 5.59 32.26 6.82
CA SER A 340 6.66 31.58 6.09
C SER A 340 6.14 30.26 5.50
N SER A 341 6.55 29.97 4.27
CA SER A 341 6.19 28.71 3.62
C SER A 341 6.67 27.52 4.45
N LYS A 342 5.75 26.76 4.98
CA LYS A 342 5.99 25.45 5.57
C LYS A 342 5.88 24.43 4.44
N ASN A 343 6.88 24.39 3.56
CA ASN A 343 6.77 23.79 2.24
C ASN A 343 7.67 22.58 2.00
N GLN A 344 8.34 22.07 3.04
CA GLN A 344 9.28 20.96 2.91
C GLN A 344 8.69 19.63 3.35
N PHE A 345 9.15 18.57 2.69
CA PHE A 345 8.93 17.19 3.12
C PHE A 345 10.24 16.41 3.11
N ALA A 346 10.29 15.39 3.96
CA ALA A 346 11.39 14.43 3.98
C ALA A 346 10.92 13.08 4.50
N ASN A 347 11.51 12.02 4.00
CA ASN A 347 11.46 10.73 4.67
C ASN A 347 12.83 10.04 4.61
N LEU A 348 13.09 9.24 5.62
CA LEU A 348 14.28 8.40 5.69
C LEU A 348 13.89 7.05 6.29
N GLY A 349 14.21 5.99 5.59
CA GLY A 349 13.88 4.64 6.00
C GLY A 349 15.03 3.66 5.81
N TYR A 350 14.98 2.61 6.60
CA TYR A 350 15.90 1.50 6.54
C TYR A 350 15.15 0.19 6.46
N GLN A 351 15.60 -0.70 5.60
CA GLN A 351 15.06 -2.03 5.41
C GLN A 351 16.15 -3.09 5.60
N MET A 352 15.79 -4.16 6.28
CA MET A 352 16.61 -5.36 6.47
C MET A 352 15.86 -6.57 5.94
N GLY A 353 16.54 -7.40 5.16
CA GLY A 353 15.96 -8.60 4.55
C GLY A 353 15.30 -8.34 3.19
N SER A 354 14.62 -9.36 2.71
CA SER A 354 13.88 -9.36 1.44
C SER A 354 12.64 -10.23 1.64
N ALA A 355 11.53 -9.84 1.08
CA ALA A 355 10.27 -10.59 1.11
C ALA A 355 9.73 -10.77 -0.32
N LYS A 356 10.53 -11.43 -1.20
CA LYS A 356 10.21 -11.68 -2.61
C LYS A 356 9.93 -13.15 -2.91
N LYS A 357 10.51 -14.07 -2.17
CA LYS A 357 10.40 -15.52 -2.37
C LYS A 357 9.88 -16.22 -1.13
N ALA A 358 9.31 -17.39 -1.29
CA ALA A 358 8.89 -18.25 -0.18
C ALA A 358 10.02 -18.42 0.85
N GLY A 359 9.69 -18.27 2.13
CA GLY A 359 10.62 -18.31 3.26
C GLY A 359 11.35 -16.99 3.58
N GLU A 360 11.35 -16.02 2.67
CA GLU A 360 11.99 -14.72 2.93
C GLU A 360 11.12 -13.82 3.79
N HIS A 361 11.77 -13.00 4.61
CA HIS A 361 11.14 -11.97 5.43
C HIS A 361 11.91 -10.66 5.36
N GLN A 362 11.22 -9.57 5.70
CA GLN A 362 11.74 -8.22 5.64
C GLN A 362 11.20 -7.40 6.81
N TRP A 363 12.07 -6.58 7.38
CA TRP A 363 11.73 -5.51 8.31
C TRP A 363 12.05 -4.17 7.70
N SER A 364 11.24 -3.17 7.96
CA SER A 364 11.59 -1.78 7.65
C SER A 364 11.06 -0.83 8.70
N ALA A 365 11.80 0.27 8.90
CA ALA A 365 11.38 1.41 9.70
C ALA A 365 11.68 2.67 8.89
N GLU A 366 10.74 3.62 8.91
CA GLU A 366 10.79 4.88 8.17
C GLU A 366 10.31 6.01 9.07
N TYR A 367 11.03 7.12 9.08
CA TYR A 367 10.53 8.39 9.61
C TYR A 367 10.03 9.24 8.46
N ARG A 368 8.90 9.91 8.65
CA ARG A 368 8.25 10.79 7.68
C ARG A 368 8.03 12.16 8.30
N PHE A 369 8.20 13.18 7.50
CA PHE A 369 8.01 14.57 7.85
C PHE A 369 7.41 15.31 6.66
N MET A 370 6.34 16.07 6.87
CA MET A 370 5.64 16.80 5.82
C MET A 370 5.01 18.07 6.41
N GLU A 371 5.52 19.23 6.03
CA GLU A 371 4.99 20.53 6.47
C GLU A 371 3.62 20.85 5.83
N ALA A 372 2.92 21.83 6.35
CA ALA A 372 1.56 22.18 5.94
C ALA A 372 1.41 22.59 4.46
N GLY A 373 2.40 23.28 3.92
CA GLY A 373 2.45 23.69 2.50
C GLY A 373 3.29 22.76 1.61
N ALA A 374 3.72 21.61 2.14
CA ALA A 374 4.76 20.82 1.47
C ALA A 374 4.30 20.04 0.24
N TYR A 375 3.03 19.65 0.20
CA TYR A 375 2.54 18.72 -0.82
C TYR A 375 1.01 18.83 -1.01
N THR A 376 0.40 17.89 -1.69
CA THR A 376 -1.05 17.74 -1.77
C THR A 376 -1.50 16.47 -1.04
N PRO A 377 -2.53 16.57 -0.18
CA PRO A 377 -3.04 15.40 0.53
C PRO A 377 -3.65 14.35 -0.40
N ASN A 378 -4.13 14.75 -1.58
CA ASN A 378 -4.79 13.88 -2.55
C ASN A 378 -3.87 12.79 -3.13
N LEU A 379 -2.56 13.01 -3.16
CA LEU A 379 -1.58 12.07 -3.70
C LEU A 379 -0.80 11.33 -2.62
N SER A 380 -0.85 11.80 -1.36
CA SER A 380 -0.08 11.23 -0.25
C SER A 380 -0.65 9.89 0.25
N ASP A 381 0.15 9.12 1.00
CA ASP A 381 -0.23 7.84 1.60
C ASP A 381 -1.44 7.98 2.55
N SER A 382 -2.60 7.53 2.13
CA SER A 382 -3.85 7.60 2.90
C SER A 382 -3.85 6.72 4.17
N ASP A 383 -2.98 5.72 4.25
CA ASP A 383 -2.82 4.88 5.44
C ASP A 383 -1.99 5.60 6.54
N TRP A 384 -1.09 6.56 6.19
CA TRP A 384 -0.31 7.32 7.14
C TRP A 384 -0.94 8.70 7.40
N ALA A 385 -1.16 9.01 8.68
CA ALA A 385 -1.78 10.28 9.11
C ALA A 385 -3.06 10.65 8.33
N LYS A 386 -3.76 9.64 7.77
CA LYS A 386 -4.90 9.80 6.86
C LYS A 386 -4.61 10.65 5.62
N GLY A 387 -3.35 10.67 5.16
CA GLY A 387 -2.89 11.47 4.05
C GLY A 387 -2.79 12.97 4.33
N GLN A 388 -2.86 13.38 5.59
CA GLN A 388 -2.81 14.78 5.97
C GLN A 388 -1.40 15.38 5.84
N LEU A 389 -1.35 16.69 5.61
CA LEU A 389 -0.14 17.50 5.71
C LEU A 389 0.09 17.96 7.15
N ASN A 390 1.21 18.65 7.42
CA ASN A 390 1.61 19.10 8.74
C ASN A 390 1.80 17.94 9.72
N GLN A 391 2.46 16.88 9.26
CA GLN A 391 2.61 15.61 9.99
C GLN A 391 4.05 15.17 10.09
N GLY A 392 4.43 14.65 11.27
CA GLY A 392 5.65 13.91 11.50
C GLY A 392 5.36 12.56 12.13
N GLY A 393 6.15 11.52 11.83
CA GLY A 393 5.90 10.23 12.46
C GLY A 393 6.66 9.07 11.85
N TYR A 394 6.22 7.85 12.17
CA TYR A 394 6.95 6.64 11.86
C TYR A 394 6.08 5.62 11.15
N VAL A 395 6.70 4.82 10.30
CA VAL A 395 6.13 3.62 9.71
C VAL A 395 7.06 2.44 9.99
N ILE A 396 6.53 1.42 10.66
CA ILE A 396 7.25 0.17 10.91
C ILE A 396 6.52 -0.94 10.19
N ASN A 397 7.23 -1.72 9.41
CA ASN A 397 6.63 -2.83 8.66
C ASN A 397 7.45 -4.10 8.83
N TYR A 398 6.73 -5.20 9.01
CA TYR A 398 7.23 -6.56 8.87
C TYR A 398 6.46 -7.26 7.76
N LYS A 399 7.16 -7.97 6.87
CA LYS A 399 6.55 -8.81 5.84
C LYS A 399 7.24 -10.15 5.77
N GLN A 400 6.45 -11.22 5.65
CA GLN A 400 6.91 -12.58 5.41
C GLN A 400 6.20 -13.19 4.21
N VAL A 401 6.95 -13.86 3.35
CA VAL A 401 6.44 -14.65 2.25
C VAL A 401 6.44 -16.12 2.68
N PHE A 402 5.28 -16.73 2.78
CA PHE A 402 5.13 -18.12 3.18
C PHE A 402 5.22 -19.07 1.98
N THR A 403 4.60 -18.66 0.88
CA THR A 403 4.60 -19.43 -0.39
C THR A 403 4.72 -18.43 -1.54
N ASP A 404 4.93 -18.91 -2.76
CA ASP A 404 5.00 -18.06 -3.95
C ASP A 404 3.72 -17.27 -4.22
N PHE A 405 2.59 -17.71 -3.65
CA PHE A 405 1.29 -17.06 -3.81
C PHE A 405 0.78 -16.37 -2.54
N PHE A 406 1.38 -16.59 -1.34
CA PHE A 406 0.86 -16.03 -0.09
C PHE A 406 1.93 -15.34 0.73
N ASN A 407 1.62 -14.13 1.17
CA ASN A 407 2.41 -13.36 2.12
C ASN A 407 1.54 -12.72 3.21
N LEU A 408 2.15 -12.45 4.36
CA LEU A 408 1.58 -11.70 5.47
C LEU A 408 2.44 -10.46 5.73
N SER A 409 1.80 -9.34 6.00
CA SER A 409 2.50 -8.16 6.50
C SER A 409 1.79 -7.53 7.68
N VAL A 410 2.59 -6.94 8.58
CA VAL A 410 2.12 -6.12 9.70
C VAL A 410 2.75 -4.75 9.54
N THR A 411 1.92 -3.70 9.49
CA THR A 411 2.37 -2.33 9.37
C THR A 411 1.79 -1.51 10.51
N TYR A 412 2.64 -0.80 11.23
CA TYR A 412 2.25 0.16 12.25
C TYR A 412 2.68 1.55 11.82
N LEU A 413 1.72 2.48 11.79
CA LEU A 413 1.92 3.84 11.33
C LEU A 413 1.51 4.79 12.46
N VAL A 414 2.33 5.80 12.67
CA VAL A 414 2.08 6.89 13.63
C VAL A 414 2.26 8.21 12.89
N GLY A 415 1.35 9.13 13.07
CA GLY A 415 1.45 10.50 12.63
C GLY A 415 1.02 11.45 13.74
N ASP A 416 1.73 12.56 13.86
CA ASP A 416 1.42 13.61 14.80
C ASP A 416 1.62 14.98 14.14
N SER A 417 0.83 15.97 14.54
CA SER A 417 0.98 17.35 14.07
C SER A 417 2.36 17.88 14.47
N ILE A 418 3.06 18.51 13.53
CA ILE A 418 4.37 19.11 13.79
C ILE A 418 4.30 20.59 14.14
N ASP A 419 3.19 21.26 13.82
CA ASP A 419 2.97 22.67 14.10
C ASP A 419 1.48 22.91 14.39
N ASP A 420 1.15 23.29 15.62
CA ASP A 420 -0.23 23.45 16.06
C ASP A 420 -0.91 24.70 15.45
N ASP A 421 -0.14 25.65 14.91
CA ASP A 421 -0.65 26.84 14.25
C ASP A 421 -1.24 26.52 12.85
N TYR A 422 -0.80 25.41 12.25
CA TYR A 422 -1.30 24.95 10.96
C TYR A 422 -2.23 23.76 11.16
N MET A 423 -3.48 23.93 10.81
CA MET A 423 -4.48 22.92 11.01
C MET A 423 -4.31 21.77 10.01
N ALA A 424 -3.90 20.61 10.48
CA ALA A 424 -4.16 19.38 9.74
C ALA A 424 -5.66 19.23 9.58
N SER A 425 -6.23 19.16 8.45
CA SER A 425 -7.65 18.90 8.11
C SER A 425 -8.73 19.28 9.16
N PRO A 426 -9.83 19.90 8.79
CA PRO A 426 -10.93 20.20 9.73
C PRO A 426 -11.41 18.91 10.41
N GLY A 427 -11.19 18.78 11.71
CA GLY A 427 -11.71 17.68 12.52
C GLY A 427 -10.70 16.76 13.17
N ASN A 428 -9.43 16.78 12.80
CA ASN A 428 -8.40 15.95 13.43
C ASN A 428 -7.23 16.82 13.95
N LYS A 429 -6.76 16.56 15.15
CA LYS A 429 -5.55 17.20 15.70
C LYS A 429 -4.25 16.63 15.12
N GLY A 430 -4.32 15.54 14.39
CA GLY A 430 -3.15 14.96 13.76
C GLY A 430 -2.54 13.76 14.48
N ASN A 431 -2.82 13.51 15.75
CA ASN A 431 -2.34 12.27 16.36
C ASN A 431 -3.12 11.08 15.81
N THR A 432 -2.46 10.28 15.01
CA THR A 432 -3.04 9.10 14.38
C THR A 432 -2.16 7.89 14.64
N GLN A 433 -2.78 6.77 14.95
CA GLN A 433 -2.12 5.48 15.05
C GLN A 433 -2.91 4.47 14.23
N VAL A 434 -2.23 3.78 13.34
CA VAL A 434 -2.85 2.79 12.45
C VAL A 434 -2.08 1.47 12.54
N LEU A 435 -2.80 0.37 12.75
CA LEU A 435 -2.27 -0.98 12.65
C LEU A 435 -2.97 -1.72 11.51
N LEU A 436 -2.18 -2.19 10.57
CA LEU A 436 -2.63 -2.99 9.44
C LEU A 436 -2.01 -4.38 9.52
N ILE A 437 -2.85 -5.40 9.41
CA ILE A 437 -2.42 -6.79 9.26
C ILE A 437 -3.01 -7.30 7.96
N ASP A 438 -2.15 -7.53 6.97
CA ASP A 438 -2.53 -7.90 5.60
C ASP A 438 -2.11 -9.32 5.28
N GLY A 439 -3.06 -10.17 4.94
CA GLY A 439 -2.84 -11.43 4.23
C GLY A 439 -3.11 -11.23 2.74
N VAL A 440 -2.12 -11.48 1.88
CA VAL A 440 -2.24 -11.30 0.43
C VAL A 440 -2.00 -12.61 -0.28
N VAL A 441 -2.99 -13.00 -1.10
CA VAL A 441 -2.88 -14.11 -2.06
C VAL A 441 -2.74 -13.51 -3.45
N SER A 442 -1.71 -13.92 -4.20
CA SER A 442 -1.44 -13.48 -5.58
C SER A 442 -1.45 -14.69 -6.53
N PHE A 443 -1.87 -14.49 -7.78
CA PHE A 443 -1.94 -15.53 -8.81
C PHE A 443 -1.75 -14.93 -10.21
#